data_05bfbf899b98257f9b273b91680c32c3
#
_entry.id   05bfbf899b98257f9b273b91680c32c3
#
_cell.length_a   1.000
_cell.length_b   1.000
_cell.length_c   1.000
_cell.angle_alpha   90.00
_cell.angle_beta   90.00
_cell.angle_gamma   90.00
#
_symmetry.space_group_name_H-M   'P 1'
#
loop_
_entity.id
_entity.type
_entity.pdbx_description
1 polymer ?
#
loop_
_entity_poly.entity_id
_entity_poly.type
_entity_poly.pdbx_seq_one_letter_code
_entity_poly.pdbx_strand_id
1 'polypeptide(L)'
;MNFIYRPAHTEAGRDEPFHRMRQEGLLRCAMYAFEAPTLEDWRRVTAQGLLLRCEDAAGRLLACAVFTPWRGNLLEFDFTAFRESARLAPAMARGGFAWIFGHTACAGIVGICPAPNRHAWRLAEACGFRVLGRLAGACFYARKGRHVDGVLVALSRAEWAADAAKSETREDTMGFGGGMSASTPSVPEVTPAPKQEVAKPVTEAATAARQDQRDKAAKAAGITGSVYTSPLARARGEERKTLLGQ
;
A
#
# COMPACT_ATOMS: atom_id res chain seq x y z
N MET A 1 25.84 -2.90 -0.24
CA MET A 1 25.59 -1.96 0.87
C MET A 1 24.63 -2.65 1.82
N ASN A 2 24.96 -2.74 3.11
CA ASN A 2 24.11 -3.47 4.06
C ASN A 2 23.17 -2.47 4.75
N PHE A 3 21.85 -2.69 4.67
CA PHE A 3 20.83 -1.86 5.32
C PHE A 3 20.44 -2.50 6.65
N ILE A 4 20.29 -1.68 7.67
CA ILE A 4 19.86 -2.09 9.01
C ILE A 4 18.48 -1.51 9.26
N TYR A 5 17.51 -2.36 9.60
CA TYR A 5 16.13 -1.95 9.88
C TYR A 5 15.85 -2.03 11.37
N ARG A 6 15.42 -0.93 11.95
CA ARG A 6 15.12 -0.82 13.38
C ARG A 6 13.82 -0.05 13.64
N PRO A 7 12.94 -0.57 14.49
CA PRO A 7 11.80 0.22 14.98
C PRO A 7 12.28 1.42 15.80
N ALA A 8 11.62 2.56 15.63
CA ALA A 8 11.88 3.75 16.44
C ALA A 8 11.13 3.63 17.78
N HIS A 9 11.85 3.34 18.85
CA HIS A 9 11.27 3.18 20.19
C HIS A 9 11.30 4.46 21.03
N THR A 10 12.26 5.36 20.79
CA THR A 10 12.41 6.62 21.54
C THR A 10 11.71 7.79 20.83
N GLU A 11 11.29 8.80 21.57
CA GLU A 11 10.70 10.02 21.01
C GLU A 11 11.68 10.70 20.03
N ALA A 12 12.94 10.87 20.43
CA ALA A 12 13.98 11.44 19.54
C ALA A 12 14.14 10.64 18.25
N GLY A 13 14.14 9.30 18.33
CA GLY A 13 14.23 8.43 17.16
C GLY A 13 13.01 8.50 16.25
N ARG A 14 11.83 8.82 16.80
CA ARG A 14 10.61 9.07 16.02
C ARG A 14 10.59 10.45 15.37
N ASP A 15 11.10 11.46 16.04
CA ASP A 15 11.08 12.84 15.55
C ASP A 15 12.17 13.13 14.52
N GLU A 16 13.29 12.44 14.56
CA GLU A 16 14.41 12.63 13.64
C GLU A 16 13.99 12.56 12.15
N PRO A 17 13.22 11.56 11.67
CA PRO A 17 12.76 11.52 10.30
C PRO A 17 11.94 12.75 9.91
N PHE A 18 11.08 13.25 10.80
CA PHE A 18 10.30 14.47 10.56
C PHE A 18 11.19 15.69 10.34
N HIS A 19 12.15 15.90 11.23
CA HIS A 19 13.08 17.04 11.13
C HIS A 19 13.90 16.96 9.84
N ARG A 20 14.35 15.76 9.48
CA ARG A 20 15.10 15.55 8.26
C ARG A 20 14.23 15.76 7.00
N MET A 21 13.00 15.24 6.96
CA MET A 21 12.06 15.51 5.88
C MET A 21 11.79 17.01 5.72
N ARG A 22 11.69 17.73 6.84
CA ARG A 22 11.52 19.20 6.84
C ARG A 22 12.73 19.92 6.26
N GLN A 23 13.93 19.57 6.68
CA GLN A 23 15.19 20.14 6.19
C GLN A 23 15.39 19.89 4.68
N GLU A 24 15.05 18.71 4.21
CA GLU A 24 15.18 18.33 2.80
C GLU A 24 13.99 18.78 1.93
N GLY A 25 12.96 19.42 2.51
CA GLY A 25 11.75 19.84 1.79
C GLY A 25 10.87 18.69 1.29
N LEU A 26 10.97 17.53 1.92
CA LEU A 26 10.21 16.31 1.57
C LEU A 26 8.88 16.20 2.31
N LEU A 27 8.69 16.94 3.40
CA LEU A 27 7.60 16.75 4.37
C LEU A 27 6.22 16.75 3.71
N ARG A 28 5.93 17.72 2.85
CA ARG A 28 4.64 17.81 2.14
C ARG A 28 4.43 16.71 1.09
N CYS A 29 5.49 16.06 0.65
CA CYS A 29 5.42 14.94 -0.30
C CYS A 29 5.27 13.61 0.44
N ALA A 30 5.74 13.53 1.68
CA ALA A 30 5.65 12.35 2.54
C ALA A 30 4.33 12.29 3.31
N MET A 31 3.82 13.44 3.76
CA MET A 31 2.59 13.55 4.55
C MET A 31 1.46 14.19 3.73
N TYR A 32 1.10 13.58 2.63
CA TYR A 32 0.09 14.07 1.67
C TYR A 32 -1.37 13.99 2.18
N ALA A 33 -1.60 13.42 3.34
CA ALA A 33 -2.90 13.50 4.04
C ALA A 33 -3.13 14.88 4.68
N PHE A 34 -2.08 15.72 4.78
CA PHE A 34 -2.11 17.00 5.45
C PHE A 34 -1.69 18.13 4.51
N GLU A 35 -2.42 19.24 4.53
CA GLU A 35 -2.06 20.45 3.74
C GLU A 35 -0.80 21.12 4.28
N ALA A 36 -0.68 21.20 5.59
CA ALA A 36 0.45 21.80 6.31
C ALA A 36 0.88 20.90 7.47
N PRO A 37 1.60 19.81 7.19
CA PRO A 37 1.96 18.81 8.20
C PRO A 37 2.84 19.41 9.29
N THR A 38 2.48 19.14 10.55
CA THR A 38 3.18 19.57 11.77
C THR A 38 3.89 18.40 12.44
N LEU A 39 4.78 18.68 13.41
CA LEU A 39 5.38 17.64 14.24
C LEU A 39 4.34 16.89 15.06
N GLU A 40 3.28 17.56 15.49
CA GLU A 40 2.18 16.93 16.22
C GLU A 40 1.42 15.94 15.34
N ASP A 41 1.13 16.29 14.07
CA ASP A 41 0.53 15.37 13.10
C ASP A 41 1.41 14.14 12.88
N TRP A 42 2.72 14.34 12.74
CA TRP A 42 3.70 13.26 12.61
C TRP A 42 3.70 12.33 13.83
N ARG A 43 3.76 12.90 15.04
CA ARG A 43 3.71 12.14 16.29
C ARG A 43 2.41 11.36 16.42
N ARG A 44 1.27 11.96 16.04
CA ARG A 44 -0.04 11.30 16.04
C ARG A 44 -0.07 10.09 15.09
N VAL A 45 0.42 10.24 13.87
CA VAL A 45 0.48 9.14 12.89
C VAL A 45 1.41 8.03 13.37
N THR A 46 2.62 8.37 13.81
CA THR A 46 3.62 7.39 14.25
C THR A 46 3.28 6.73 15.59
N ALA A 47 2.44 7.33 16.42
CA ALA A 47 1.94 6.72 17.64
C ALA A 47 0.92 5.60 17.38
N GLN A 48 0.22 5.65 16.24
CA GLN A 48 -0.78 4.64 15.85
C GLN A 48 -0.19 3.43 15.14
N GLY A 49 1.09 3.48 14.81
CA GLY A 49 1.74 2.47 13.98
C GLY A 49 3.17 2.19 14.35
N LEU A 50 3.85 1.48 13.48
CA LEU A 50 5.27 1.16 13.55
C LEU A 50 6.05 2.11 12.65
N LEU A 51 6.94 2.90 13.22
CA LEU A 51 7.96 3.64 12.45
C LEU A 51 9.21 2.78 12.33
N LEU A 52 9.51 2.33 11.12
CA LEU A 52 10.69 1.56 10.78
C LEU A 52 11.75 2.50 10.17
N ARG A 53 12.93 2.49 10.76
CA ARG A 53 14.11 3.25 10.30
C ARG A 53 14.97 2.33 9.45
N CYS A 54 15.48 2.84 8.33
CA CYS A 54 16.50 2.19 7.51
C CYS A 54 17.80 2.97 7.65
N GLU A 55 18.83 2.33 8.17
CA GLU A 55 20.12 2.94 8.51
C GLU A 55 21.26 2.24 7.78
N ASP A 56 22.40 2.93 7.61
CA ASP A 56 23.64 2.31 7.20
C ASP A 56 24.40 1.71 8.40
N ALA A 57 25.56 1.11 8.13
CA ALA A 57 26.41 0.50 9.17
C ALA A 57 26.94 1.52 10.20
N ALA A 58 26.98 2.81 9.86
CA ALA A 58 27.38 3.89 10.75
C ALA A 58 26.21 4.45 11.58
N GLY A 59 24.98 3.89 11.42
CA GLY A 59 23.77 4.36 12.11
C GLY A 59 23.13 5.61 11.47
N ARG A 60 23.57 6.02 10.29
CA ARG A 60 23.01 7.15 9.58
C ARG A 60 21.66 6.77 8.96
N LEU A 61 20.63 7.53 9.23
CA LEU A 61 19.28 7.32 8.72
C LEU A 61 19.22 7.55 7.20
N LEU A 62 18.88 6.54 6.41
CA LEU A 62 18.81 6.58 4.94
C LEU A 62 17.37 6.71 4.43
N ALA A 63 16.43 6.06 5.12
CA ALA A 63 15.01 6.09 4.81
C ALA A 63 14.19 5.81 6.07
N CYS A 64 12.90 6.09 6.00
CA CYS A 64 11.95 5.64 7.00
C CYS A 64 10.66 5.15 6.34
N ALA A 65 9.97 4.25 7.03
CA ALA A 65 8.64 3.80 6.65
C ALA A 65 7.72 3.81 7.89
N VAL A 66 6.52 4.30 7.73
CA VAL A 66 5.47 4.22 8.75
C VAL A 66 4.48 3.16 8.31
N PHE A 67 4.15 2.23 9.19
CA PHE A 67 3.15 1.20 8.96
C PHE A 67 2.04 1.36 9.98
N THR A 68 0.85 1.70 9.54
CA THR A 68 -0.32 1.88 10.40
C THR A 68 -1.36 0.80 10.14
N PRO A 69 -2.10 0.34 11.17
CA PRO A 69 -3.23 -0.55 10.95
C PRO A 69 -4.25 0.10 10.02
N TRP A 70 -4.69 -0.63 8.98
CA TRP A 70 -5.69 -0.12 8.04
C TRP A 70 -7.05 -0.79 8.26
N ARG A 71 -7.23 -2.02 7.79
CA ARG A 71 -8.45 -2.82 7.97
C ARG A 71 -8.11 -4.29 8.18
N GLY A 72 -8.75 -4.91 9.17
CA GLY A 72 -8.48 -6.31 9.51
C GLY A 72 -6.99 -6.51 9.81
N ASN A 73 -6.34 -7.40 9.08
CA ASN A 73 -4.91 -7.70 9.22
C ASN A 73 -4.05 -7.08 8.10
N LEU A 74 -4.45 -5.91 7.59
CA LEU A 74 -3.68 -5.14 6.61
C LEU A 74 -3.02 -3.94 7.28
N LEU A 75 -1.83 -3.60 6.79
CA LEU A 75 -1.11 -2.38 7.16
C LEU A 75 -1.12 -1.39 5.99
N GLU A 76 -1.35 -0.13 6.27
CA GLU A 76 -1.06 0.96 5.34
C GLU A 76 0.38 1.42 5.55
N PHE A 77 1.11 1.74 4.47
CA PHE A 77 2.48 2.20 4.55
C PHE A 77 2.70 3.53 3.86
N ASP A 78 3.58 4.31 4.48
CA ASP A 78 4.21 5.50 3.90
C ASP A 78 5.73 5.30 3.93
N PHE A 79 6.39 5.47 2.78
CA PHE A 79 7.84 5.30 2.67
C PHE A 79 8.50 6.58 2.16
N THR A 80 9.57 6.99 2.83
CA THR A 80 10.38 8.15 2.45
C THR A 80 11.86 7.78 2.44
N ALA A 81 12.51 7.86 1.28
CA ALA A 81 13.95 7.85 1.14
C ALA A 81 14.49 9.28 1.16
N PHE A 82 15.58 9.52 1.88
CA PHE A 82 16.24 10.82 1.93
C PHE A 82 17.08 11.06 0.67
N ARG A 83 17.35 12.32 0.34
CA ARG A 83 17.92 12.71 -0.97
C ARG A 83 19.21 11.98 -1.30
N GLU A 84 20.13 11.84 -0.35
CA GLU A 84 21.43 11.19 -0.55
C GLU A 84 21.30 9.69 -0.89
N SER A 85 20.25 9.03 -0.41
CA SER A 85 19.97 7.59 -0.58
C SER A 85 18.84 7.29 -1.58
N ALA A 86 18.25 8.32 -2.22
CA ALA A 86 17.07 8.17 -3.06
C ALA A 86 17.25 7.14 -4.21
N ARG A 87 18.47 6.99 -4.74
CA ARG A 87 18.77 5.98 -5.77
C ARG A 87 18.68 4.55 -5.26
N LEU A 88 18.78 4.34 -3.96
CA LEU A 88 18.70 3.04 -3.28
C LEU A 88 17.28 2.76 -2.78
N ALA A 89 16.31 3.65 -3.03
CA ALA A 89 14.95 3.54 -2.53
C ALA A 89 14.29 2.16 -2.81
N PRO A 90 14.41 1.55 -4.01
CA PRO A 90 13.82 0.23 -4.26
C PRO A 90 14.40 -0.86 -3.34
N ALA A 91 15.72 -0.89 -3.15
CA ALA A 91 16.36 -1.88 -2.30
C ALA A 91 16.01 -1.67 -0.82
N MET A 92 15.99 -0.42 -0.35
CA MET A 92 15.59 -0.08 1.01
C MET A 92 14.11 -0.38 1.28
N ALA A 93 13.21 -0.09 0.33
CA ALA A 93 11.80 -0.40 0.47
C ALA A 93 11.56 -1.91 0.53
N ARG A 94 12.16 -2.69 -0.38
CA ARG A 94 12.06 -4.17 -0.37
C ARG A 94 12.56 -4.75 0.95
N GLY A 95 13.70 -4.29 1.47
CA GLY A 95 14.19 -4.72 2.78
C GLY A 95 13.27 -4.36 3.93
N GLY A 96 12.62 -3.20 3.89
CA GLY A 96 11.59 -2.80 4.86
C GLY A 96 10.35 -3.72 4.80
N PHE A 97 9.88 -4.08 3.60
CA PHE A 97 8.77 -5.03 3.45
C PHE A 97 9.15 -6.45 3.90
N ALA A 98 10.39 -6.90 3.61
CA ALA A 98 10.92 -8.16 4.14
C ALA A 98 10.91 -8.17 5.66
N TRP A 99 11.35 -7.06 6.28
CA TRP A 99 11.34 -6.91 7.72
C TRP A 99 9.90 -6.99 8.28
N ILE A 100 8.94 -6.26 7.71
CA ILE A 100 7.54 -6.28 8.15
C ILE A 100 6.93 -7.68 8.02
N PHE A 101 7.08 -8.34 6.88
CA PHE A 101 6.55 -9.69 6.69
C PHE A 101 7.25 -10.74 7.57
N GLY A 102 8.51 -10.51 7.95
CA GLY A 102 9.26 -11.39 8.87
C GLY A 102 8.90 -11.19 10.34
N HIS A 103 8.48 -9.99 10.76
CA HIS A 103 8.31 -9.63 12.17
C HIS A 103 6.86 -9.37 12.59
N THR A 104 5.91 -9.39 11.65
CA THR A 104 4.48 -9.22 11.93
C THR A 104 3.67 -10.33 11.30
N ALA A 105 2.43 -10.50 11.75
CA ALA A 105 1.48 -11.46 11.15
C ALA A 105 0.55 -10.79 10.12
N CYS A 106 0.88 -9.60 9.59
CA CYS A 106 0.00 -8.92 8.64
C CYS A 106 -0.22 -9.77 7.37
N ALA A 107 -1.44 -9.76 6.86
CA ALA A 107 -1.81 -10.49 5.65
C ALA A 107 -1.37 -9.76 4.37
N GLY A 108 -1.13 -8.45 4.46
CA GLY A 108 -0.70 -7.63 3.34
C GLY A 108 -0.46 -6.18 3.72
N ILE A 109 0.09 -5.45 2.76
CA ILE A 109 0.46 -4.05 2.87
C ILE A 109 -0.26 -3.28 1.77
N VAL A 110 -0.84 -2.14 2.09
CA VAL A 110 -1.47 -1.22 1.15
C VAL A 110 -0.78 0.13 1.20
N GLY A 111 -0.84 0.88 0.12
CA GLY A 111 -0.35 2.26 0.08
C GLY A 111 -1.24 3.12 -0.80
N ILE A 112 -1.34 4.40 -0.47
CA ILE A 112 -2.06 5.39 -1.25
C ILE A 112 -1.08 6.49 -1.59
N CYS A 113 -0.86 6.76 -2.87
CA CYS A 113 0.08 7.79 -3.33
C CYS A 113 -0.63 8.81 -4.20
N PRO A 114 -0.30 10.11 -4.14
CA PRO A 114 -0.84 11.09 -5.07
C PRO A 114 -0.61 10.68 -6.53
N ALA A 115 -1.65 10.60 -7.34
CA ALA A 115 -1.57 10.13 -8.73
C ALA A 115 -0.52 10.89 -9.59
N PRO A 116 -0.31 12.21 -9.42
CA PRO A 116 0.76 12.93 -10.11
C PRO A 116 2.17 12.55 -9.64
N ASN A 117 2.33 11.96 -8.44
CA ASN A 117 3.62 11.51 -7.92
C ASN A 117 3.98 10.12 -8.48
N ARG A 118 4.31 10.09 -9.78
CA ARG A 118 4.59 8.84 -10.49
C ARG A 118 5.75 8.05 -9.90
N HIS A 119 6.71 8.71 -9.29
CA HIS A 119 7.86 8.02 -8.68
C HIS A 119 7.45 7.14 -7.50
N ALA A 120 6.48 7.59 -6.67
CA ALA A 120 6.05 6.85 -5.49
C ALA A 120 5.34 5.53 -5.86
N TRP A 121 4.29 5.59 -6.70
CA TRP A 121 3.56 4.36 -7.02
C TRP A 121 4.32 3.44 -7.97
N ARG A 122 5.21 3.97 -8.86
CA ARG A 122 6.11 3.13 -9.64
C ARG A 122 7.19 2.46 -8.79
N LEU A 123 7.65 3.11 -7.71
CA LEU A 123 8.50 2.47 -6.72
C LEU A 123 7.78 1.28 -6.07
N ALA A 124 6.52 1.45 -5.71
CA ALA A 124 5.72 0.36 -5.16
C ALA A 124 5.58 -0.80 -6.18
N GLU A 125 5.27 -0.52 -7.46
CA GLU A 125 5.24 -1.54 -8.52
C GLU A 125 6.58 -2.27 -8.65
N ALA A 126 7.70 -1.54 -8.64
CA ALA A 126 9.05 -2.12 -8.68
C ALA A 126 9.37 -3.00 -7.45
N CYS A 127 8.64 -2.82 -6.34
CA CYS A 127 8.71 -3.66 -5.14
C CYS A 127 7.69 -4.80 -5.13
N GLY A 128 6.94 -5.02 -6.21
CA GLY A 128 5.98 -6.12 -6.35
C GLY A 128 4.53 -5.76 -6.01
N PHE A 129 4.23 -4.50 -5.70
CA PHE A 129 2.84 -4.07 -5.47
C PHE A 129 2.04 -4.02 -6.78
N ARG A 130 0.76 -4.35 -6.68
CA ARG A 130 -0.20 -4.16 -7.77
C ARG A 130 -0.99 -2.87 -7.56
N VAL A 131 -1.22 -2.13 -8.63
CA VAL A 131 -2.17 -1.01 -8.64
C VAL A 131 -3.59 -1.59 -8.65
N LEU A 132 -4.37 -1.27 -7.62
CA LEU A 132 -5.75 -1.73 -7.47
C LEU A 132 -6.77 -0.73 -8.05
N GLY A 133 -6.42 0.55 -8.08
CA GLY A 133 -7.33 1.58 -8.56
C GLY A 133 -6.95 2.98 -8.12
N ARG A 134 -7.93 3.89 -8.20
CA ARG A 134 -7.78 5.28 -7.78
C ARG A 134 -8.89 5.68 -6.83
N LEU A 135 -8.53 6.46 -5.83
CA LEU A 135 -9.44 7.06 -4.86
C LEU A 135 -9.54 8.55 -5.15
N ALA A 136 -10.72 9.01 -5.52
CA ALA A 136 -10.94 10.41 -5.87
C ALA A 136 -10.66 11.34 -4.68
N GLY A 137 -9.83 12.38 -4.90
CA GLY A 137 -9.53 13.40 -3.91
C GLY A 137 -8.80 12.93 -2.65
N ALA A 138 -8.21 11.73 -2.64
CA ALA A 138 -7.65 11.12 -1.43
C ALA A 138 -6.35 11.76 -0.92
N CYS A 139 -5.62 12.51 -1.76
CA CYS A 139 -4.31 13.04 -1.41
C CYS A 139 -4.24 14.54 -1.62
N PHE A 140 -3.67 15.29 -0.67
CA PHE A 140 -3.29 16.67 -0.89
C PHE A 140 -1.97 16.75 -1.66
N TYR A 141 -1.98 17.40 -2.82
CA TYR A 141 -0.79 17.54 -3.64
C TYR A 141 -0.21 18.94 -3.57
N ALA A 142 0.79 19.11 -2.72
CA ALA A 142 1.38 20.39 -2.35
C ALA A 142 1.85 21.25 -3.55
N ARG A 143 2.34 20.60 -4.63
CA ARG A 143 2.77 21.33 -5.85
C ARG A 143 1.63 22.06 -6.57
N LYS A 144 0.39 21.61 -6.38
CA LYS A 144 -0.81 22.18 -6.99
C LYS A 144 -1.73 22.87 -5.97
N GLY A 145 -1.42 22.78 -4.68
CA GLY A 145 -2.23 23.34 -3.59
C GLY A 145 -3.66 22.83 -3.55
N ARG A 146 -3.91 21.57 -3.94
CA ARG A 146 -5.25 20.97 -3.99
C ARG A 146 -5.22 19.47 -3.78
N HIS A 147 -6.37 18.91 -3.43
CA HIS A 147 -6.59 17.48 -3.42
C HIS A 147 -6.57 16.89 -4.85
N VAL A 148 -5.99 15.72 -4.98
CA VAL A 148 -5.89 14.93 -6.21
C VAL A 148 -6.23 13.48 -5.90
N ASP A 149 -6.48 12.69 -6.93
CA ASP A 149 -6.70 11.26 -6.76
C ASP A 149 -5.47 10.59 -6.15
N GLY A 150 -5.71 9.62 -5.27
CA GLY A 150 -4.72 8.69 -4.75
C GLY A 150 -4.69 7.42 -5.59
N VAL A 151 -3.51 6.94 -5.96
CA VAL A 151 -3.30 5.60 -6.53
C VAL A 151 -3.21 4.62 -5.38
N LEU A 152 -4.13 3.67 -5.31
CA LEU A 152 -4.14 2.60 -4.33
C LEU A 152 -3.30 1.43 -4.85
N VAL A 153 -2.31 1.03 -4.08
CA VAL A 153 -1.44 -0.12 -4.36
C VAL A 153 -1.52 -1.13 -3.23
N ALA A 154 -1.34 -2.42 -3.53
CA ALA A 154 -1.35 -3.47 -2.52
C ALA A 154 -0.37 -4.60 -2.85
N LEU A 155 0.15 -5.22 -1.80
CA LEU A 155 1.01 -6.40 -1.83
C LEU A 155 0.57 -7.34 -0.72
N SER A 156 0.12 -8.54 -1.07
CA SER A 156 -0.20 -9.58 -0.10
C SER A 156 1.05 -10.34 0.35
N ARG A 157 0.99 -10.94 1.54
CA ARG A 157 2.05 -11.83 2.04
C ARG A 157 2.31 -13.00 1.08
N ALA A 158 1.25 -13.55 0.47
CA ALA A 158 1.37 -14.67 -0.47
C ALA A 158 2.13 -14.25 -1.75
N GLU A 159 1.83 -13.07 -2.31
CA GLU A 159 2.52 -12.52 -3.47
C GLU A 159 4.00 -12.24 -3.15
N TRP A 160 4.27 -11.67 -1.97
CA TRP A 160 5.63 -11.45 -1.48
C TRP A 160 6.43 -12.74 -1.37
N ALA A 161 5.86 -13.79 -0.75
CA ALA A 161 6.51 -15.09 -0.62
C ALA A 161 6.78 -15.74 -1.97
N ALA A 162 5.84 -15.64 -2.92
CA ALA A 162 6.01 -16.16 -4.27
C ALA A 162 7.11 -15.44 -5.07
N ASP A 163 7.28 -14.11 -4.87
CA ASP A 163 8.35 -13.33 -5.51
C ASP A 163 9.73 -13.67 -4.91
N ALA A 164 9.80 -13.86 -3.60
CA ALA A 164 11.02 -14.28 -2.91
C ALA A 164 11.51 -15.66 -3.40
N ALA A 165 10.60 -16.64 -3.52
CA ALA A 165 10.93 -17.97 -4.02
C ALA A 165 11.46 -17.95 -5.47
N LYS A 166 10.93 -17.08 -6.33
CA LYS A 166 11.41 -16.90 -7.71
C LYS A 166 12.82 -16.31 -7.77
N SER A 167 13.17 -15.45 -6.80
CA SER A 167 14.48 -14.81 -6.74
C SER A 167 15.56 -15.82 -6.34
N GLU A 168 15.29 -16.70 -5.38
CA GLU A 168 16.20 -17.76 -4.93
C GLU A 168 16.50 -18.77 -6.06
N THR A 169 15.48 -19.20 -6.82
CA THR A 169 15.66 -20.12 -7.94
C THR A 169 16.51 -19.53 -9.09
N ARG A 170 16.55 -18.22 -9.22
CA ARG A 170 17.36 -17.53 -10.24
C ARG A 170 18.84 -17.44 -9.88
N GLU A 171 19.19 -17.33 -8.61
CA GLU A 171 20.57 -17.30 -8.14
C GLU A 171 21.24 -18.67 -8.26
N ASP A 172 20.52 -19.76 -7.98
CA ASP A 172 21.03 -21.13 -8.12
C ASP A 172 21.30 -21.53 -9.59
N THR A 173 20.62 -20.90 -10.57
CA THR A 173 20.80 -21.24 -12.00
C THR A 173 21.98 -20.52 -12.64
N MET A 174 22.58 -19.51 -12.03
CA MET A 174 23.74 -18.78 -12.53
C MET A 174 25.09 -19.28 -12.06
N GLY A 175 25.14 -20.33 -11.26
CA GLY A 175 26.31 -20.84 -10.56
C GLY A 175 27.05 -22.02 -11.20
N PHE A 176 26.74 -22.50 -12.41
CA PHE A 176 27.46 -23.61 -13.03
C PHE A 176 27.62 -23.46 -14.56
N GLY A 177 28.58 -22.64 -14.96
CA GLY A 177 29.03 -22.55 -16.34
C GLY A 177 30.36 -23.30 -16.54
N GLY A 178 30.32 -24.61 -16.64
CA GLY A 178 31.44 -25.47 -17.05
C GLY A 178 30.94 -26.44 -18.11
N GLY A 179 31.42 -26.27 -19.36
CA GLY A 179 30.94 -26.99 -20.52
C GLY A 179 31.08 -28.50 -20.46
N MET A 180 30.11 -29.18 -21.06
CA MET A 180 30.29 -30.44 -21.80
C MET A 180 29.10 -30.60 -22.76
N SER A 181 29.42 -30.80 -24.02
CA SER A 181 28.48 -31.19 -25.08
C SER A 181 27.71 -32.46 -24.66
N ALA A 182 26.42 -32.38 -24.56
CA ALA A 182 25.55 -33.54 -24.43
C ALA A 182 24.42 -33.42 -25.45
N SER A 183 24.27 -34.51 -26.20
CA SER A 183 23.29 -34.84 -27.23
C SER A 183 21.89 -34.32 -26.98
N THR A 184 21.31 -33.78 -28.03
CA THR A 184 19.88 -33.39 -28.18
C THR A 184 18.94 -34.53 -27.72
N PRO A 185 18.11 -34.32 -26.66
CA PRO A 185 17.01 -35.23 -26.42
C PRO A 185 15.87 -34.95 -27.40
N SER A 186 15.32 -36.02 -28.00
CA SER A 186 14.15 -35.97 -28.86
C SER A 186 12.95 -35.35 -28.11
N VAL A 187 12.33 -34.36 -28.74
CA VAL A 187 11.13 -33.70 -28.28
C VAL A 187 9.99 -34.71 -28.18
N PRO A 188 9.33 -34.89 -27.02
CA PRO A 188 8.10 -35.66 -26.95
C PRO A 188 7.00 -34.94 -27.71
N GLU A 189 6.27 -35.69 -28.53
CA GLU A 189 5.09 -35.23 -29.26
C GLU A 189 4.05 -34.63 -28.31
N VAL A 190 3.81 -33.32 -28.43
CA VAL A 190 2.85 -32.59 -27.60
C VAL A 190 1.45 -32.99 -28.04
N THR A 191 0.74 -33.72 -27.20
CA THR A 191 -0.69 -33.96 -27.33
C THR A 191 -1.43 -32.62 -27.36
N PRO A 192 -2.28 -32.30 -28.34
CA PRO A 192 -2.98 -31.03 -28.41
C PRO A 192 -3.91 -30.88 -27.20
N ALA A 193 -3.78 -29.73 -26.51
CA ALA A 193 -4.62 -29.36 -25.38
C ALA A 193 -6.11 -29.36 -25.81
N PRO A 194 -7.04 -29.81 -24.95
CA PRO A 194 -8.46 -29.74 -25.24
C PRO A 194 -8.88 -28.30 -25.51
N LYS A 195 -9.61 -28.08 -26.60
CA LYS A 195 -10.21 -26.79 -26.95
C LYS A 195 -11.03 -26.28 -25.77
N GLN A 196 -10.65 -25.12 -25.23
CA GLN A 196 -11.51 -24.39 -24.31
C GLN A 196 -12.84 -24.10 -25.00
N GLU A 197 -13.94 -24.58 -24.42
CA GLU A 197 -15.29 -24.19 -24.85
C GLU A 197 -15.43 -22.67 -24.69
N VAL A 198 -15.76 -22.01 -25.77
CA VAL A 198 -16.08 -20.58 -25.78
C VAL A 198 -17.27 -20.37 -24.86
N ALA A 199 -17.12 -19.54 -23.85
CA ALA A 199 -18.21 -19.19 -22.93
C ALA A 199 -19.40 -18.67 -23.75
N LYS A 200 -20.56 -19.35 -23.62
CA LYS A 200 -21.81 -18.94 -24.28
C LYS A 200 -22.17 -17.52 -23.84
N PRO A 201 -22.60 -16.64 -24.76
CA PRO A 201 -23.02 -15.29 -24.39
C PRO A 201 -24.13 -15.38 -23.34
N VAL A 202 -23.95 -14.64 -22.25
CA VAL A 202 -24.94 -14.54 -21.17
C VAL A 202 -26.18 -13.86 -21.75
N THR A 203 -27.29 -14.58 -21.83
CA THR A 203 -28.57 -14.04 -22.36
C THR A 203 -29.05 -12.92 -21.46
N GLU A 204 -29.70 -11.88 -22.03
CA GLU A 204 -30.31 -10.76 -21.30
C GLU A 204 -31.22 -11.23 -20.17
N ALA A 205 -31.93 -12.34 -20.36
CA ALA A 205 -32.75 -13.00 -19.34
C ALA A 205 -31.96 -13.45 -18.11
N ALA A 206 -30.73 -13.95 -18.28
CA ALA A 206 -29.86 -14.36 -17.16
C ALA A 206 -29.32 -13.13 -16.40
N THR A 207 -29.11 -12.02 -17.08
CA THR A 207 -28.70 -10.77 -16.46
C THR A 207 -29.85 -10.14 -15.66
N ALA A 208 -31.05 -10.13 -16.20
CA ALA A 208 -32.25 -9.64 -15.52
C ALA A 208 -32.57 -10.50 -14.27
N ALA A 209 -32.47 -11.83 -14.36
CA ALA A 209 -32.68 -12.71 -13.22
C ALA A 209 -31.68 -12.50 -12.08
N ARG A 210 -30.40 -12.20 -12.39
CA ARG A 210 -29.39 -11.84 -11.39
C ARG A 210 -29.66 -10.50 -10.75
N GLN A 211 -30.14 -9.53 -11.50
CA GLN A 211 -30.52 -8.22 -10.97
C GLN A 211 -31.69 -8.34 -10.02
N ASP A 212 -32.76 -9.05 -10.41
CA ASP A 212 -33.92 -9.32 -9.56
C ASP A 212 -33.56 -10.05 -8.26
N GLN A 213 -32.64 -11.00 -8.30
CA GLN A 213 -32.14 -11.67 -7.09
C GLN A 213 -31.39 -10.72 -6.17
N ARG A 214 -30.55 -9.83 -6.71
CA ARG A 214 -29.86 -8.79 -5.92
C ARG A 214 -30.83 -7.82 -5.28
N ASP A 215 -31.86 -7.37 -6.00
CA ASP A 215 -32.84 -6.43 -5.48
C ASP A 215 -33.72 -7.09 -4.40
N LYS A 216 -34.07 -8.35 -4.55
CA LYS A 216 -34.75 -9.14 -3.51
C LYS A 216 -33.88 -9.36 -2.27
N ALA A 217 -32.60 -9.67 -2.44
CA ALA A 217 -31.66 -9.82 -1.33
C ALA A 217 -31.43 -8.49 -0.59
N ALA A 218 -31.33 -7.37 -1.31
CA ALA A 218 -31.20 -6.04 -0.72
C ALA A 218 -32.46 -5.64 0.09
N LYS A 219 -33.65 -5.95 -0.41
CA LYS A 219 -34.92 -5.73 0.31
C LYS A 219 -35.05 -6.63 1.54
N ALA A 220 -34.66 -7.91 1.43
CA ALA A 220 -34.71 -8.86 2.54
C ALA A 220 -33.68 -8.55 3.65
N ALA A 221 -32.55 -7.95 3.31
CA ALA A 221 -31.53 -7.55 4.27
C ALA A 221 -31.83 -6.25 5.03
N GLY A 222 -33.00 -5.61 4.80
CA GLY A 222 -33.41 -4.40 5.52
C GLY A 222 -32.52 -3.18 5.31
N ILE A 223 -31.72 -3.15 4.23
CA ILE A 223 -30.69 -2.13 3.97
C ILE A 223 -31.34 -0.75 3.66
N THR A 224 -32.61 -0.69 3.36
CA THR A 224 -33.36 0.58 3.13
C THR A 224 -33.59 1.39 4.40
N GLY A 225 -33.30 0.87 5.60
CA GLY A 225 -33.46 1.56 6.90
C GLY A 225 -32.17 1.98 7.59
N SER A 226 -30.99 1.52 7.14
CA SER A 226 -29.74 1.92 7.75
C SER A 226 -29.07 3.06 6.97
N VAL A 227 -29.70 4.23 6.98
CA VAL A 227 -28.98 5.47 6.79
C VAL A 227 -28.08 5.61 8.01
N TYR A 228 -26.80 5.43 7.83
CA TYR A 228 -25.78 5.68 8.83
C TYR A 228 -25.82 7.17 9.17
N THR A 229 -26.59 7.54 10.17
CA THR A 229 -26.48 8.85 10.81
C THR A 229 -25.18 8.82 11.61
N SER A 230 -24.15 9.47 11.06
CA SER A 230 -22.88 9.65 11.79
C SER A 230 -23.18 10.36 13.12
N PRO A 231 -22.42 10.12 14.19
CA PRO A 231 -22.57 10.81 15.48
C PRO A 231 -22.57 12.35 15.35
N LEU A 232 -21.92 12.90 14.32
CA LEU A 232 -21.88 14.33 13.99
C LEU A 232 -23.22 14.88 13.45
N ALA A 233 -24.11 14.06 12.89
CA ALA A 233 -25.41 14.50 12.43
C ALA A 233 -26.40 14.65 13.60
N ARG A 234 -26.19 13.94 14.73
CA ARG A 234 -27.01 14.09 15.95
C ARG A 234 -26.69 15.35 16.72
N ALA A 235 -25.43 15.80 16.76
CA ALA A 235 -25.04 17.02 17.47
C ALA A 235 -25.60 18.31 16.84
N ARG A 236 -25.92 18.29 15.54
CA ARG A 236 -26.53 19.46 14.82
C ARG A 236 -28.03 19.58 14.97
N GLY A 237 -28.71 18.55 15.45
CA GLY A 237 -30.17 18.52 15.63
C GLY A 237 -30.67 19.11 16.94
N GLU A 238 -29.84 19.19 17.99
CA GLU A 238 -30.28 19.63 19.31
C GLU A 238 -30.10 21.13 19.58
N GLU A 239 -29.31 21.87 18.79
CA GLU A 239 -29.15 23.32 18.97
C GLU A 239 -30.27 24.19 18.37
N ARG A 240 -31.30 23.61 17.76
CA ARG A 240 -32.40 24.38 17.13
C ARG A 240 -33.69 24.44 17.93
N LYS A 241 -33.75 23.99 19.17
CA LYS A 241 -35.00 24.00 19.98
C LYS A 241 -35.06 24.97 21.15
N THR A 242 -34.15 25.92 21.27
CA THR A 242 -34.14 26.87 22.40
C THR A 242 -34.28 28.34 22.03
N LEU A 243 -34.90 28.66 20.88
CA LEU A 243 -35.13 30.05 20.50
C LEU A 243 -36.53 30.27 19.91
N LEU A 244 -37.58 29.82 20.62
CA LEU A 244 -38.91 30.37 20.45
C LEU A 244 -39.76 30.01 21.66
N GLY A 245 -39.71 30.87 22.68
CA GLY A 245 -40.54 30.76 23.85
C GLY A 245 -40.30 31.90 24.82
N GLN A 246 -40.55 33.12 24.42
CA GLN A 246 -41.34 34.18 25.08
C GLN A 246 -41.39 35.38 24.15
#